data_de2b6dd5c00829178afe341ffa38b539
#
_entry.id   de2b6dd5c00829178afe341ffa38b539
#
_cell.length_a   1.000
_cell.length_b   1.000
_cell.length_c   1.000
_cell.angle_alpha   90.00
_cell.angle_beta   90.00
_cell.angle_gamma   90.00
#
_symmetry.space_group_name_H-M   'P 1'
#
loop_
_entity.id
_entity.type
_entity.pdbx_description
1 polymer ?
#
loop_
_entity_poly.entity_id
_entity_poly.type
_entity_poly.pdbx_seq_one_letter_code
_entity_poly.pdbx_strand_id
1 'polypeptide(L)'
;SLVGSEMCIRDRFKNLRQEGGLSGFPKRSESPCDAYDAGHSSNSISAGLGYVHARDILGQKHHVVSVIGDGALTGGMAYEALNNAAELKTNFIIIINDNNMSISRNVGGMSTYLSALRTAEAYTGMKMGVTKALKKVPKVGTALVDTMRKTKSSVKQLFIPGMLFENMGLTYLGPVDGHN
;
A
#
# COMPACT_ATOMS: atom_id res chain seq x y z
N SER A 1 -12.56 4.04 6.60
CA SER A 1 -13.70 4.01 7.53
C SER A 1 -14.98 4.57 6.93
N LEU A 2 -14.92 5.45 5.93
CA LEU A 2 -16.13 5.99 5.27
C LEU A 2 -16.93 4.96 4.48
N VAL A 3 -16.34 3.84 4.12
CA VAL A 3 -16.97 2.82 3.27
C VAL A 3 -17.92 1.89 4.04
N GLY A 4 -17.80 1.80 5.35
CA GLY A 4 -18.65 0.94 6.17
C GLY A 4 -19.72 1.67 6.96
N SER A 5 -19.65 2.98 7.00
CA SER A 5 -20.61 3.78 7.73
C SER A 5 -21.80 4.05 6.84
N GLU A 6 -22.89 3.60 7.26
CA GLU A 6 -24.29 3.79 6.92
C GLU A 6 -24.65 4.69 5.74
N MET A 7 -25.64 4.27 4.96
CA MET A 7 -26.31 5.11 3.95
C MET A 7 -26.84 6.46 4.52
N CYS A 8 -26.95 6.58 5.83
CA CYS A 8 -27.33 7.80 6.57
C CYS A 8 -26.25 8.88 6.65
N ILE A 9 -25.00 8.59 6.30
CA ILE A 9 -23.90 9.58 6.25
C ILE A 9 -24.27 10.78 5.39
N ARG A 10 -24.91 10.55 4.26
CA ARG A 10 -25.30 11.62 3.33
C ARG A 10 -26.11 12.73 4.00
N ASP A 11 -27.04 12.39 4.88
CA ASP A 11 -27.89 13.38 5.55
C ASP A 11 -27.14 14.09 6.68
N ARG A 12 -26.21 13.40 7.33
CA ARG A 12 -25.38 13.98 8.40
C ARG A 12 -24.26 14.87 7.88
N PHE A 13 -23.81 14.67 6.64
CA PHE A 13 -22.76 15.48 6.02
C PHE A 13 -23.12 16.97 5.87
N LYS A 14 -24.40 17.32 5.86
CA LYS A 14 -24.84 18.72 5.83
C LYS A 14 -24.31 19.52 7.03
N ASN A 15 -24.08 18.85 8.16
CA ASN A 15 -23.62 19.45 9.41
C ASN A 15 -22.15 19.09 9.71
N LEU A 16 -21.36 18.75 8.66
CA LEU A 16 -19.95 18.42 8.81
C LEU A 16 -19.17 19.61 9.39
N ARG A 17 -18.41 19.40 10.46
CA ARG A 17 -17.61 20.40 11.18
C ARG A 17 -18.42 21.56 11.79
N GLN A 18 -19.73 21.38 11.97
CA GLN A 18 -20.59 22.33 12.70
C GLN A 18 -20.78 21.86 14.14
N GLU A 19 -21.17 22.75 15.01
CA GLU A 19 -21.53 22.42 16.40
C GLU A 19 -22.66 21.39 16.43
N GLY A 20 -22.47 20.30 17.16
CA GLY A 20 -23.43 19.19 17.21
C GLY A 20 -23.50 18.34 15.95
N GLY A 21 -22.70 18.65 14.92
CA GLY A 21 -22.59 17.89 13.68
C GLY A 21 -21.48 16.85 13.68
N LEU A 22 -21.19 16.29 12.50
CA LEU A 22 -20.09 15.33 12.32
C LEU A 22 -18.73 16.03 12.46
N SER A 23 -17.78 15.35 13.10
CA SER A 23 -16.39 15.78 13.11
C SER A 23 -15.78 15.67 11.69
N GLY A 24 -14.70 16.41 11.46
CA GLY A 24 -13.97 16.32 10.19
C GLY A 24 -13.08 15.08 10.05
N PHE A 25 -13.11 14.18 11.05
CA PHE A 25 -12.23 13.02 11.17
C PHE A 25 -13.01 11.84 11.73
N PRO A 26 -12.55 10.58 11.50
CA PRO A 26 -13.13 9.41 12.12
C PRO A 26 -13.18 9.55 13.66
N LYS A 27 -14.31 9.21 14.25
CA LYS A 27 -14.53 9.22 15.69
C LYS A 27 -15.38 8.02 16.12
N ARG A 28 -14.87 7.23 17.06
CA ARG A 28 -15.59 6.06 17.62
C ARG A 28 -16.91 6.42 18.29
N SER A 29 -17.03 7.64 18.82
CA SER A 29 -18.28 8.15 19.38
C SER A 29 -19.35 8.45 18.34
N GLU A 30 -18.99 8.59 17.07
CA GLU A 30 -19.92 8.91 15.98
C GLU A 30 -20.37 7.69 15.19
N SER A 31 -19.51 6.64 15.11
CA SER A 31 -19.83 5.41 14.41
C SER A 31 -19.11 4.20 15.00
N PRO A 32 -19.81 3.05 15.17
CA PRO A 32 -19.18 1.80 15.58
C PRO A 32 -18.23 1.23 14.51
N CYS A 33 -18.29 1.74 13.28
CA CYS A 33 -17.40 1.36 12.19
C CYS A 33 -16.07 2.11 12.23
N ASP A 34 -15.93 3.15 13.03
CA ASP A 34 -14.69 3.87 13.21
C ASP A 34 -13.80 3.16 14.21
N ALA A 35 -12.71 2.58 13.72
CA ALA A 35 -11.83 1.74 14.52
C ALA A 35 -11.06 2.56 15.58
N TYR A 36 -10.71 3.82 15.28
CA TYR A 36 -9.99 4.70 16.20
C TYR A 36 -10.25 6.18 15.86
N ASP A 37 -9.97 7.05 16.81
CA ASP A 37 -10.09 8.50 16.62
C ASP A 37 -8.84 9.02 15.94
N ALA A 38 -8.98 9.70 14.82
CA ALA A 38 -7.83 10.19 14.04
C ALA A 38 -8.07 11.61 13.53
N GLY A 39 -7.12 12.50 13.74
CA GLY A 39 -7.09 13.85 13.17
C GLY A 39 -5.85 14.10 12.32
N HIS A 40 -4.78 13.34 12.52
CA HIS A 40 -3.53 13.44 11.76
C HIS A 40 -3.44 12.36 10.69
N SER A 41 -2.86 12.69 9.54
CA SER A 41 -2.51 11.71 8.51
C SER A 41 -1.33 10.82 8.94
N SER A 42 -1.02 9.79 8.16
CA SER A 42 0.18 8.94 8.32
C SER A 42 0.16 7.97 9.51
N ASN A 43 -0.92 7.86 10.28
CA ASN A 43 -0.99 7.06 11.49
C ASN A 43 -1.69 5.70 11.32
N SER A 44 -2.27 5.42 10.15
CA SER A 44 -3.07 4.20 9.93
C SER A 44 -2.27 2.91 10.13
N ILE A 45 -1.00 2.88 9.70
CA ILE A 45 -0.14 1.70 9.87
C ILE A 45 0.21 1.51 11.34
N SER A 46 0.56 2.59 12.06
CA SER A 46 0.88 2.55 13.48
C SER A 46 -0.33 2.09 14.32
N ALA A 47 -1.52 2.62 14.03
CA ALA A 47 -2.75 2.16 14.67
C ALA A 47 -3.03 0.68 14.36
N GLY A 48 -2.86 0.27 13.09
CA GLY A 48 -3.00 -1.12 12.67
C GLY A 48 -2.06 -2.07 13.42
N LEU A 49 -0.81 -1.66 13.66
CA LEU A 49 0.14 -2.42 14.49
C LEU A 49 -0.39 -2.66 15.90
N GLY A 50 -0.97 -1.63 16.53
CA GLY A 50 -1.60 -1.77 17.85
C GLY A 50 -2.72 -2.82 17.84
N TYR A 51 -3.58 -2.81 16.81
CA TYR A 51 -4.61 -3.83 16.64
C TYR A 51 -4.05 -5.23 16.38
N VAL A 52 -2.98 -5.34 15.60
CA VAL A 52 -2.31 -6.63 15.37
C VAL A 52 -1.75 -7.18 16.66
N HIS A 53 -1.03 -6.39 17.45
CA HIS A 53 -0.51 -6.80 18.73
C HIS A 53 -1.62 -7.22 19.72
N ALA A 54 -2.68 -6.42 19.82
CA ALA A 54 -3.82 -6.74 20.68
C ALA A 54 -4.49 -8.06 20.25
N ARG A 55 -4.73 -8.24 18.95
CA ARG A 55 -5.27 -9.48 18.38
C ARG A 55 -4.42 -10.70 18.76
N ASP A 56 -3.12 -10.60 18.58
CA ASP A 56 -2.19 -11.71 18.81
C ASP A 56 -2.07 -12.06 20.30
N ILE A 57 -2.01 -11.05 21.17
CA ILE A 57 -2.02 -11.23 22.63
C ILE A 57 -3.32 -11.89 23.10
N LEU A 58 -4.45 -11.49 22.54
CA LEU A 58 -5.77 -12.03 22.87
C LEU A 58 -6.08 -13.36 22.18
N GLY A 59 -5.18 -13.91 21.35
CA GLY A 59 -5.36 -15.14 20.59
C GLY A 59 -6.50 -15.06 19.56
N GLN A 60 -6.88 -13.87 19.13
CA GLN A 60 -7.93 -13.64 18.14
C GLN A 60 -7.40 -13.88 16.71
N LYS A 61 -8.31 -14.12 15.75
CA LYS A 61 -7.93 -14.51 14.37
C LYS A 61 -8.46 -13.57 13.27
N HIS A 62 -8.99 -12.42 13.63
CA HIS A 62 -9.49 -11.46 12.64
C HIS A 62 -8.33 -10.84 11.83
N HIS A 63 -8.64 -10.38 10.62
CA HIS A 63 -7.68 -9.66 9.79
C HIS A 63 -7.61 -8.19 10.21
N VAL A 64 -6.40 -7.65 10.19
CA VAL A 64 -6.15 -6.21 10.34
C VAL A 64 -5.66 -5.66 9.02
N VAL A 65 -6.34 -4.65 8.51
CA VAL A 65 -6.03 -4.01 7.23
C VAL A 65 -5.84 -2.51 7.47
N SER A 66 -4.67 -2.00 7.16
CA SER A 66 -4.39 -0.56 7.15
C SER A 66 -4.38 -0.03 5.73
N VAL A 67 -5.14 1.03 5.47
CA VAL A 67 -5.12 1.73 4.18
C VAL A 67 -4.43 3.07 4.39
N ILE A 68 -3.47 3.39 3.53
CA ILE A 68 -2.72 4.65 3.57
C ILE A 68 -2.61 5.23 2.15
N GLY A 69 -2.82 6.55 2.03
CA GLY A 69 -2.60 7.25 0.76
C GLY A 69 -1.13 7.49 0.47
N ASP A 70 -0.78 7.66 -0.79
CA ASP A 70 0.58 7.97 -1.26
C ASP A 70 1.16 9.24 -0.61
N GLY A 71 0.36 10.29 -0.49
CA GLY A 71 0.76 11.51 0.22
C GLY A 71 0.99 11.29 1.72
N ALA A 72 0.12 10.51 2.39
CA ALA A 72 0.26 10.19 3.79
C ALA A 72 1.45 9.27 4.08
N LEU A 73 1.85 8.44 3.11
CA LEU A 73 3.02 7.57 3.22
C LEU A 73 4.34 8.37 3.29
N THR A 74 4.36 9.64 2.92
CA THR A 74 5.57 10.50 3.06
C THR A 74 5.85 10.92 4.50
N GLY A 75 4.93 10.71 5.44
CA GLY A 75 5.11 11.03 6.85
C GLY A 75 6.03 10.06 7.58
N GLY A 76 6.89 10.57 8.48
CA GLY A 76 7.88 9.77 9.22
C GLY A 76 7.26 8.65 10.05
N MET A 77 6.12 8.88 10.68
CA MET A 77 5.39 7.88 11.46
C MET A 77 5.04 6.63 10.64
N ALA A 78 4.72 6.80 9.34
CA ALA A 78 4.44 5.66 8.46
C ALA A 78 5.67 4.76 8.30
N TYR A 79 6.88 5.33 8.21
CA TYR A 79 8.13 4.56 8.10
C TYR A 79 8.49 3.85 9.38
N GLU A 80 8.33 4.52 10.52
CA GLU A 80 8.54 3.89 11.82
C GLU A 80 7.60 2.69 12.00
N ALA A 81 6.35 2.85 11.61
CA ALA A 81 5.37 1.79 11.65
C ALA A 81 5.70 0.65 10.67
N LEU A 82 6.14 0.96 9.43
CA LEU A 82 6.59 -0.06 8.47
C LEU A 82 7.81 -0.83 8.97
N ASN A 83 8.77 -0.15 9.58
CA ASN A 83 9.95 -0.78 10.17
C ASN A 83 9.55 -1.77 11.28
N ASN A 84 8.63 -1.39 12.15
CA ASN A 84 8.10 -2.28 13.19
C ASN A 84 7.26 -3.42 12.58
N ALA A 85 6.45 -3.15 11.55
CA ALA A 85 5.64 -4.16 10.88
C ALA A 85 6.50 -5.25 10.22
N ALA A 86 7.66 -4.88 9.70
CA ALA A 86 8.58 -5.81 9.07
C ALA A 86 9.14 -6.88 10.04
N GLU A 87 9.27 -6.54 11.32
CA GLU A 87 9.70 -7.47 12.37
C GLU A 87 8.58 -8.41 12.82
N LEU A 88 7.32 -7.97 12.66
CA LEU A 88 6.15 -8.77 12.99
C LEU A 88 5.93 -9.85 11.94
N LYS A 89 6.20 -11.10 12.27
CA LYS A 89 5.91 -12.26 11.41
C LYS A 89 4.46 -12.72 11.56
N THR A 90 3.52 -11.80 11.55
CA THR A 90 2.09 -12.06 11.73
C THR A 90 1.27 -11.50 10.57
N ASN A 91 0.00 -11.89 10.49
CA ASN A 91 -0.88 -11.46 9.41
C ASN A 91 -1.31 -10.00 9.61
N PHE A 92 -0.71 -9.12 8.83
CA PHE A 92 -1.03 -7.70 8.75
C PHE A 92 -1.03 -7.26 7.28
N ILE A 93 -2.11 -6.66 6.81
CA ILE A 93 -2.28 -6.22 5.43
C ILE A 93 -2.18 -4.69 5.39
N ILE A 94 -1.27 -4.18 4.56
CA ILE A 94 -1.09 -2.75 4.34
C ILE A 94 -1.41 -2.46 2.88
N ILE A 95 -2.40 -1.62 2.63
CA ILE A 95 -2.81 -1.19 1.29
C ILE A 95 -2.35 0.24 1.07
N ILE A 96 -1.46 0.46 0.11
CA ILE A 96 -1.08 1.78 -0.34
C ILE A 96 -2.01 2.18 -1.48
N ASN A 97 -2.86 3.18 -1.24
CA ASN A 97 -3.76 3.72 -2.24
C ASN A 97 -3.10 4.91 -2.94
N ASP A 98 -2.62 4.68 -4.16
CA ASP A 98 -1.96 5.70 -4.96
C ASP A 98 -2.90 6.18 -6.08
N ASN A 99 -3.42 7.39 -5.93
CA ASN A 99 -4.29 8.05 -6.90
C ASN A 99 -3.68 9.33 -7.48
N ASN A 100 -2.40 9.58 -7.27
CA ASN A 100 -1.69 10.83 -7.63
C ASN A 100 -2.26 12.10 -6.99
N MET A 101 -3.11 11.98 -5.98
CA MET A 101 -3.81 13.11 -5.37
C MET A 101 -3.28 13.37 -3.97
N SER A 102 -2.77 14.56 -3.75
CA SER A 102 -2.55 15.13 -2.41
C SER A 102 -2.97 16.60 -2.42
N ILE A 103 -3.05 17.23 -1.24
CA ILE A 103 -3.40 18.65 -1.09
C ILE A 103 -2.40 19.54 -1.85
N SER A 104 -1.15 19.12 -1.90
CA SER A 104 -0.07 19.74 -2.70
C SER A 104 0.69 18.64 -3.44
N ARG A 105 1.50 19.03 -4.42
CA ARG A 105 2.34 18.06 -5.15
C ARG A 105 3.22 17.29 -4.18
N ASN A 106 3.16 15.96 -4.27
CA ASN A 106 4.05 15.10 -3.49
C ASN A 106 5.51 15.39 -3.83
N VAL A 107 6.33 15.61 -2.81
CA VAL A 107 7.76 15.93 -2.95
C VAL A 107 8.60 14.89 -2.21
N GLY A 108 9.87 14.79 -2.60
CA GLY A 108 10.85 13.93 -1.94
C GLY A 108 11.05 12.56 -2.59
N GLY A 109 12.01 11.82 -2.07
CA GLY A 109 12.46 10.54 -2.63
C GLY A 109 11.37 9.47 -2.70
N MET A 110 10.43 9.46 -1.74
CA MET A 110 9.33 8.51 -1.74
C MET A 110 8.34 8.76 -2.87
N SER A 111 8.02 10.02 -3.15
CA SER A 111 7.17 10.37 -4.30
C SER A 111 7.80 9.90 -5.62
N THR A 112 9.12 10.08 -5.76
CA THR A 112 9.88 9.59 -6.90
C THR A 112 9.85 8.07 -6.98
N TYR A 113 10.01 7.38 -5.84
CA TYR A 113 9.96 5.93 -5.75
C TYR A 113 8.59 5.37 -6.14
N LEU A 114 7.49 5.90 -5.59
CA LEU A 114 6.13 5.48 -5.94
C LEU A 114 5.81 5.75 -7.42
N SER A 115 6.30 6.88 -7.96
CA SER A 115 6.18 7.17 -9.40
C SER A 115 6.92 6.14 -10.27
N ALA A 116 8.09 5.68 -9.83
CA ALA A 116 8.82 4.62 -10.50
C ALA A 116 8.10 3.26 -10.41
N LEU A 117 7.45 2.96 -9.29
CA LEU A 117 6.61 1.76 -9.14
C LEU A 117 5.49 1.71 -10.18
N ARG A 118 4.79 2.82 -10.39
CA ARG A 118 3.69 2.93 -11.37
C ARG A 118 4.15 2.73 -12.80
N THR A 119 5.27 3.36 -13.16
CA THR A 119 5.81 3.25 -14.53
C THR A 119 6.40 1.87 -14.83
N ALA A 120 6.83 1.13 -13.81
CA ALA A 120 7.38 -0.22 -13.95
C ALA A 120 6.34 -1.26 -14.38
N GLU A 121 5.05 -1.05 -14.12
CA GLU A 121 3.98 -1.94 -14.58
C GLU A 121 3.85 -1.92 -16.11
N ALA A 122 3.86 -0.76 -16.73
CA ALA A 122 3.90 -0.63 -18.19
C ALA A 122 5.13 -1.32 -18.80
N TYR A 123 6.26 -1.26 -18.10
CA TYR A 123 7.51 -1.90 -18.50
C TYR A 123 7.49 -3.44 -18.33
N THR A 124 6.87 -3.96 -17.25
CA THR A 124 6.73 -5.40 -17.04
C THR A 124 5.74 -6.04 -18.02
N GLY A 125 4.66 -5.36 -18.36
CA GLY A 125 3.73 -5.79 -19.42
C GLY A 125 4.40 -5.89 -20.79
N MET A 126 5.19 -4.88 -21.16
CA MET A 126 5.96 -4.86 -22.39
C MET A 126 7.05 -5.96 -22.41
N LYS A 127 7.71 -6.21 -21.27
CA LYS A 127 8.74 -7.25 -21.12
C LYS A 127 8.18 -8.66 -21.21
N MET A 128 6.97 -8.91 -20.69
CA MET A 128 6.28 -10.19 -20.86
C MET A 128 5.89 -10.42 -22.33
N GLY A 129 5.47 -9.38 -23.02
CA GLY A 129 5.19 -9.43 -24.46
C GLY A 129 6.41 -9.79 -25.28
N VAL A 130 7.55 -9.13 -25.02
CA VAL A 130 8.83 -9.41 -25.68
C VAL A 130 9.36 -10.83 -25.35
N THR A 131 9.23 -11.27 -24.10
CA THR A 131 9.64 -12.63 -23.69
C THR A 131 8.78 -13.70 -24.34
N LYS A 132 7.45 -13.47 -24.50
CA LYS A 132 6.57 -14.36 -25.24
C LYS A 132 6.90 -14.39 -26.74
N ALA A 133 7.26 -13.26 -27.33
CA ALA A 133 7.65 -13.17 -28.73
C ALA A 133 9.00 -13.87 -28.99
N LEU A 134 9.98 -13.69 -28.12
CA LEU A 134 11.30 -14.37 -28.19
C LEU A 134 11.19 -15.89 -28.03
N LYS A 135 10.29 -16.40 -27.19
CA LYS A 135 10.05 -17.85 -27.05
C LYS A 135 9.43 -18.50 -28.29
N LYS A 136 8.85 -17.71 -29.21
CA LYS A 136 8.32 -18.21 -30.48
C LYS A 136 9.39 -18.41 -31.57
N VAL A 137 10.65 -18.00 -31.33
CA VAL A 137 11.76 -18.19 -32.27
C VAL A 137 12.45 -19.52 -31.96
N PRO A 138 12.31 -20.54 -32.82
CA PRO A 138 12.89 -21.86 -32.57
C PRO A 138 14.42 -21.79 -32.70
N LYS A 139 15.14 -22.50 -31.80
CA LYS A 139 16.58 -22.70 -31.68
C LYS A 139 17.44 -21.63 -31.02
N VAL A 140 17.00 -20.39 -30.82
CA VAL A 140 17.83 -19.35 -30.19
C VAL A 140 17.17 -18.83 -28.91
N GLY A 141 15.85 -18.91 -28.81
CA GLY A 141 15.07 -18.27 -27.74
C GLY A 141 15.25 -18.89 -26.36
N THR A 142 15.44 -20.18 -26.24
CA THR A 142 15.58 -20.88 -24.93
C THR A 142 16.94 -20.64 -24.28
N ALA A 143 18.03 -20.74 -25.05
CA ALA A 143 19.38 -20.50 -24.52
C ALA A 143 19.60 -19.03 -24.12
N LEU A 144 19.02 -18.08 -24.88
CA LEU A 144 19.09 -16.64 -24.54
C LEU A 144 18.26 -16.33 -23.28
N VAL A 145 17.09 -16.94 -23.17
CA VAL A 145 16.22 -16.78 -21.98
C VAL A 145 16.85 -17.39 -20.74
N ASP A 146 17.54 -18.52 -20.84
CA ASP A 146 18.22 -19.16 -19.72
C ASP A 146 19.49 -18.42 -19.30
N THR A 147 20.23 -17.85 -20.25
CA THR A 147 21.37 -16.96 -19.97
C THR A 147 20.87 -15.66 -19.31
N MET A 148 19.82 -15.05 -19.82
CA MET A 148 19.18 -13.90 -19.19
C MET A 148 18.61 -14.24 -17.79
N ARG A 149 18.16 -15.46 -17.54
CA ARG A 149 17.74 -15.90 -16.20
C ARG A 149 18.92 -16.04 -15.23
N LYS A 150 20.08 -16.51 -15.68
CA LYS A 150 21.29 -16.66 -14.85
C LYS A 150 21.97 -15.31 -14.55
N THR A 151 21.94 -14.37 -15.47
CA THR A 151 22.43 -12.99 -15.26
C THR A 151 21.43 -12.13 -14.46
N LYS A 152 20.19 -12.61 -14.31
CA LYS A 152 19.09 -11.92 -13.62
C LYS A 152 19.28 -11.71 -12.13
N SER A 153 20.17 -12.44 -11.44
CA SER A 153 20.35 -12.24 -10.00
C SER A 153 20.97 -10.88 -9.67
N SER A 154 21.86 -10.36 -10.51
CA SER A 154 22.52 -9.07 -10.29
C SER A 154 21.76 -7.88 -10.93
N VAL A 155 21.04 -8.10 -12.03
CA VAL A 155 20.25 -7.07 -12.71
C VAL A 155 18.84 -6.95 -12.11
N LYS A 156 18.35 -8.01 -11.44
CA LYS A 156 17.07 -8.02 -10.73
C LYS A 156 17.04 -7.02 -9.58
N GLN A 157 18.17 -6.75 -8.96
CA GLN A 157 18.30 -5.80 -7.85
C GLN A 157 18.14 -4.33 -8.27
N LEU A 158 18.29 -3.99 -9.54
CA LEU A 158 18.24 -2.60 -10.02
C LEU A 158 16.86 -2.13 -10.51
N PHE A 159 15.88 -3.04 -10.73
CA PHE A 159 14.64 -2.71 -11.44
C PHE A 159 13.36 -3.42 -10.94
N ILE A 160 13.33 -3.93 -9.70
CA ILE A 160 12.08 -4.53 -9.17
C ILE A 160 11.29 -3.45 -8.43
N PRO A 161 10.07 -3.14 -8.92
CA PRO A 161 9.12 -2.34 -8.15
C PRO A 161 8.89 -3.02 -6.78
N GLY A 162 8.83 -2.25 -5.71
CA GLY A 162 8.58 -2.79 -4.37
C GLY A 162 9.82 -3.20 -3.58
N MET A 163 11.03 -3.13 -4.14
CA MET A 163 12.26 -3.52 -3.44
C MET A 163 12.45 -2.86 -2.08
N LEU A 164 12.00 -1.63 -1.89
CA LEU A 164 12.10 -0.97 -0.59
C LEU A 164 11.34 -1.78 0.48
N PHE A 165 10.11 -2.15 0.20
CA PHE A 165 9.28 -2.90 1.14
C PHE A 165 9.79 -4.33 1.34
N GLU A 166 10.25 -4.98 0.27
CA GLU A 166 10.85 -6.33 0.35
C GLU A 166 12.19 -6.32 1.11
N ASN A 167 13.03 -5.30 0.91
CA ASN A 167 14.28 -5.14 1.65
C ASN A 167 14.03 -4.86 3.15
N MET A 168 12.89 -4.27 3.49
CA MET A 168 12.45 -4.12 4.88
C MET A 168 11.90 -5.43 5.46
N GLY A 169 11.67 -6.47 4.67
CA GLY A 169 11.12 -7.75 5.11
C GLY A 169 9.60 -7.90 4.92
N LEU A 170 8.96 -6.97 4.20
CA LEU A 170 7.55 -7.03 3.86
C LEU A 170 7.35 -7.69 2.49
N THR A 171 6.32 -8.50 2.33
CA THR A 171 5.96 -9.08 1.03
C THR A 171 5.19 -8.05 0.21
N TYR A 172 5.72 -7.66 -0.94
CA TYR A 172 5.07 -6.72 -1.85
C TYR A 172 4.24 -7.44 -2.92
N LEU A 173 2.95 -7.15 -2.97
CA LEU A 173 1.97 -7.74 -3.90
C LEU A 173 1.35 -6.65 -4.76
N GLY A 174 2.10 -6.06 -5.65
CA GLY A 174 1.57 -4.98 -6.48
C GLY A 174 2.53 -4.55 -7.59
N PRO A 175 2.21 -3.44 -8.27
CA PRO A 175 0.97 -2.69 -8.18
C PRO A 175 -0.22 -3.42 -8.80
N VAL A 176 -1.44 -3.08 -8.36
CA VAL A 176 -2.70 -3.64 -8.85
C VAL A 176 -3.59 -2.49 -9.30
N ASP A 177 -4.19 -2.58 -10.48
CA ASP A 177 -5.20 -1.63 -10.92
C ASP A 177 -6.49 -1.84 -10.10
N GLY A 178 -6.81 -0.89 -9.22
CA GLY A 178 -7.96 -0.97 -8.34
C GLY A 178 -9.32 -0.75 -9.05
N HIS A 179 -9.30 -0.45 -10.35
CA HIS A 179 -10.49 -0.23 -11.17
C HIS A 179 -10.76 -1.36 -12.17
N ASN A 180 -9.93 -2.38 -12.23
CA ASN A 180 -10.04 -3.52 -13.14
C ASN A 180 -10.32 -4.82 -12.40
#